data_e74815bfa2d0a0335aec33a77f31909a
#
_entry.id   e74815bfa2d0a0335aec33a77f31909a
#
_cell.length_a   1.000
_cell.length_b   1.000
_cell.length_c   1.000
_cell.angle_alpha   90.00
_cell.angle_beta   90.00
_cell.angle_gamma   90.00
#
_symmetry.space_group_name_H-M   'P 1'
#
loop_
_entity.id
_entity.type
_entity.pdbx_description
1 polymer ?
#
loop_
_entity_poly.entity_id
_entity_poly.type
_entity_poly.pdbx_seq_one_letter_code
_entity_poly.pdbx_strand_id
1 'polypeptide(L)'
;MTKYFVAVAIILALTGVFVLAQTAPAKTAVDVRPNTNAPTKVTGDGVKTPSGLIYWDIRMGTGEVAKEGSRVRVHYTGWLTNGKKFDSSVDAGTPFDFRIGNGEVIRGWEEGVAGMRVRGKRQLRIPPDLGYGSEGTPGGPIPPNATLIFDVQLLGVQ
;
A
#
# COMPACT_ATOMS: atom_id res chain seq x y z
N MET A 1 -73.32 36.42 44.63
CA MET A 1 -71.85 36.59 44.56
C MET A 1 -71.29 35.25 44.21
N THR A 2 -71.04 35.04 42.95
CA THR A 2 -70.69 33.71 42.39
C THR A 2 -69.22 33.78 41.94
N LYS A 3 -68.35 33.02 42.58
CA LYS A 3 -66.95 32.92 42.22
C LYS A 3 -66.79 31.83 41.18
N TYR A 4 -66.34 32.19 40.00
CA TYR A 4 -65.95 31.23 38.98
C TYR A 4 -64.51 30.83 39.14
N PHE A 5 -64.28 29.55 39.41
CA PHE A 5 -62.97 28.93 39.36
C PHE A 5 -62.69 28.56 37.89
N VAL A 6 -61.72 29.16 37.29
CA VAL A 6 -61.18 28.76 36.01
C VAL A 6 -60.07 27.80 36.25
N ALA A 7 -60.24 26.54 35.94
CA ALA A 7 -59.20 25.51 35.93
C ALA A 7 -58.33 25.69 34.68
N VAL A 8 -57.09 26.12 34.86
CA VAL A 8 -56.12 26.14 33.77
C VAL A 8 -55.47 24.74 33.70
N ALA A 9 -55.81 24.00 32.67
CA ALA A 9 -55.14 22.75 32.37
C ALA A 9 -53.78 23.04 31.73
N ILE A 10 -52.72 22.72 32.46
CA ILE A 10 -51.35 22.79 31.89
C ILE A 10 -51.09 21.52 31.10
N ILE A 11 -51.09 21.65 29.79
CA ILE A 11 -50.67 20.57 28.90
C ILE A 11 -49.14 20.60 28.85
N LEU A 12 -48.48 19.66 29.52
CA LEU A 12 -47.08 19.41 29.38
C LEU A 12 -46.85 18.73 28.02
N ALA A 13 -46.43 19.48 27.02
CA ALA A 13 -45.91 18.93 25.78
C ALA A 13 -44.50 18.39 26.06
N LEU A 14 -44.38 17.07 26.22
CA LEU A 14 -43.10 16.38 26.16
C LEU A 14 -42.57 16.44 24.72
N THR A 15 -41.72 17.40 24.42
CA THR A 15 -40.94 17.38 23.20
C THR A 15 -39.83 16.37 23.39
N GLY A 16 -40.06 15.14 22.97
CA GLY A 16 -39.03 14.11 22.83
C GLY A 16 -38.08 14.54 21.74
N VAL A 17 -36.89 15.02 22.15
CA VAL A 17 -35.78 15.19 21.25
C VAL A 17 -35.29 13.81 20.84
N PHE A 18 -35.75 13.34 19.67
CA PHE A 18 -35.20 12.18 19.02
C PHE A 18 -33.83 12.55 18.51
N VAL A 19 -32.77 12.31 19.30
CA VAL A 19 -31.40 12.33 18.81
C VAL A 19 -31.28 11.14 17.88
N LEU A 20 -31.44 11.39 16.57
CA LEU A 20 -31.00 10.47 15.53
C LEU A 20 -29.47 10.40 15.65
N ALA A 21 -29.01 9.37 16.35
CA ALA A 21 -27.61 8.97 16.23
C ALA A 21 -27.35 8.63 14.76
N GLN A 22 -26.79 9.58 14.02
CA GLN A 22 -26.23 9.32 12.72
C GLN A 22 -25.02 8.39 12.95
N THR A 23 -25.27 7.09 12.84
CA THR A 23 -24.20 6.14 12.63
C THR A 23 -23.58 6.51 11.28
N ALA A 24 -22.45 7.23 11.32
CA ALA A 24 -21.60 7.38 10.17
C ALA A 24 -21.39 5.97 9.58
N PRO A 25 -21.55 5.77 8.26
CA PRO A 25 -21.25 4.48 7.68
C PRO A 25 -19.79 4.17 8.04
N ALA A 26 -19.60 3.11 8.82
CA ALA A 26 -18.29 2.52 8.98
C ALA A 26 -17.77 2.32 7.57
N LYS A 27 -16.74 3.10 7.16
CA LYS A 27 -15.95 2.80 5.98
C LYS A 27 -15.49 1.38 6.21
N THR A 28 -16.19 0.44 5.61
CA THR A 28 -15.73 -0.93 5.48
C THR A 28 -14.35 -0.79 4.85
N ALA A 29 -13.31 -1.01 5.63
CA ALA A 29 -11.99 -1.17 5.09
C ALA A 29 -12.13 -2.38 4.16
N VAL A 30 -12.28 -2.10 2.87
CA VAL A 30 -12.15 -3.13 1.86
C VAL A 30 -10.73 -3.59 2.03
N ASP A 31 -10.56 -4.74 2.66
CA ASP A 31 -9.31 -5.50 2.65
C ASP A 31 -9.09 -5.91 1.20
N VAL A 32 -8.62 -4.95 0.40
CA VAL A 32 -8.22 -5.20 -0.96
C VAL A 32 -6.91 -5.94 -0.85
N ARG A 33 -7.02 -7.26 -0.70
CA ARG A 33 -5.86 -8.13 -0.84
C ARG A 33 -5.17 -7.71 -2.15
N PRO A 34 -3.86 -7.46 -2.11
CA PRO A 34 -3.15 -7.04 -3.32
C PRO A 34 -3.41 -8.06 -4.42
N ASN A 35 -3.81 -7.58 -5.59
CA ASN A 35 -3.94 -8.45 -6.76
C ASN A 35 -2.56 -9.02 -7.09
N THR A 36 -2.42 -10.34 -7.01
CA THR A 36 -1.17 -11.04 -7.33
C THR A 36 -1.18 -11.69 -8.70
N ASN A 37 -2.28 -11.56 -9.46
CA ASN A 37 -2.40 -12.20 -10.78
C ASN A 37 -1.70 -11.43 -11.89
N ALA A 38 -1.64 -10.10 -11.76
CA ALA A 38 -0.98 -9.22 -12.73
C ALA A 38 -0.47 -7.95 -12.04
N PRO A 39 0.56 -7.28 -12.59
CA PRO A 39 1.00 -5.97 -12.10
C PRO A 39 -0.14 -4.97 -12.13
N THR A 40 -0.16 -4.06 -11.17
CA THR A 40 -1.10 -2.93 -11.19
C THR A 40 -0.90 -2.12 -12.48
N LYS A 41 -1.98 -1.81 -13.17
CA LYS A 41 -1.90 -0.92 -14.34
C LYS A 41 -1.55 0.49 -13.87
N VAL A 42 -0.44 1.00 -14.35
CA VAL A 42 0.02 2.38 -14.09
C VAL A 42 -0.10 3.20 -15.37
N THR A 43 -0.21 4.51 -15.22
CA THR A 43 -0.34 5.48 -16.33
C THR A 43 0.77 6.52 -16.24
N GLY A 44 1.12 7.10 -17.38
CA GLY A 44 2.22 8.06 -17.48
C GLY A 44 3.61 7.41 -17.41
N ASP A 45 4.63 8.24 -17.51
CA ASP A 45 6.03 7.79 -17.66
C ASP A 45 6.67 7.32 -16.35
N GLY A 46 6.00 7.58 -15.21
CA GLY A 46 6.59 7.34 -13.89
C GLY A 46 7.74 8.27 -13.55
N VAL A 47 8.35 8.08 -12.42
CA VAL A 47 9.57 8.78 -11.99
C VAL A 47 10.76 7.92 -12.38
N LYS A 48 11.60 8.45 -13.27
CA LYS A 48 12.84 7.79 -13.70
C LYS A 48 14.02 8.35 -12.91
N THR A 49 14.77 7.46 -12.28
CA THR A 49 15.99 7.83 -11.57
C THR A 49 17.21 7.83 -12.48
N PRO A 50 18.33 8.46 -12.09
CA PRO A 50 19.58 8.43 -12.86
C PRO A 50 20.14 7.02 -13.08
N SER A 51 19.88 6.08 -12.19
CA SER A 51 20.31 4.68 -12.29
C SER A 51 19.49 3.87 -13.30
N GLY A 52 18.34 4.40 -13.76
CA GLY A 52 17.46 3.75 -14.71
C GLY A 52 16.26 3.02 -14.08
N LEU A 53 16.10 3.06 -12.76
CA LEU A 53 14.87 2.64 -12.09
C LEU A 53 13.72 3.54 -12.53
N ILE A 54 12.53 2.95 -12.76
CA ILE A 54 11.29 3.71 -12.95
C ILE A 54 10.30 3.26 -11.88
N TYR A 55 9.62 4.21 -11.25
CA TYR A 55 8.60 3.86 -10.28
C TYR A 55 7.34 4.73 -10.39
N TRP A 56 6.23 4.20 -9.91
CA TRP A 56 4.93 4.86 -9.84
C TRP A 56 4.37 4.70 -8.42
N ASP A 57 4.04 5.81 -7.78
CA ASP A 57 3.32 5.77 -6.52
C ASP A 57 1.83 5.51 -6.80
N ILE A 58 1.42 4.23 -6.69
CA ILE A 58 0.03 3.81 -6.87
C ILE A 58 -0.84 4.40 -5.76
N ARG A 59 -0.28 4.43 -4.54
CA ARG A 59 -0.90 5.06 -3.37
C ARG A 59 0.19 5.66 -2.49
N MET A 60 0.06 6.94 -2.22
CA MET A 60 0.91 7.59 -1.23
C MET A 60 0.56 7.08 0.17
N GLY A 61 1.56 6.71 0.94
CA GLY A 61 1.40 6.37 2.34
C GLY A 61 1.28 7.62 3.22
N THR A 62 0.79 7.43 4.43
CA THR A 62 0.62 8.52 5.43
C THR A 62 1.48 8.33 6.68
N GLY A 63 2.13 7.17 6.80
CA GLY A 63 2.96 6.85 7.96
C GLY A 63 4.41 7.29 7.83
N GLU A 64 5.27 6.67 8.62
CA GLU A 64 6.70 6.93 8.65
C GLU A 64 7.37 6.70 7.30
N VAL A 65 8.40 7.49 7.01
CA VAL A 65 9.17 7.40 5.76
C VAL A 65 10.27 6.36 5.92
N ALA A 66 10.37 5.45 4.96
CA ALA A 66 11.49 4.53 4.85
C ALA A 66 12.75 5.29 4.38
N LYS A 67 13.81 5.17 5.14
CA LYS A 67 15.11 5.83 4.88
C LYS A 67 16.21 4.80 4.82
N GLU A 68 17.35 5.20 4.28
CA GLU A 68 18.58 4.41 4.41
C GLU A 68 18.85 4.05 5.87
N GLY A 69 19.18 2.79 6.13
CA GLY A 69 19.37 2.23 7.46
C GLY A 69 18.10 1.74 8.15
N SER A 70 16.90 2.12 7.68
CA SER A 70 15.64 1.62 8.25
C SER A 70 15.45 0.13 7.98
N ARG A 71 14.97 -0.60 8.99
CA ARG A 71 14.41 -1.93 8.79
C ARG A 71 12.97 -1.77 8.35
N VAL A 72 12.61 -2.34 7.21
CA VAL A 72 11.27 -2.21 6.63
C VAL A 72 10.60 -3.55 6.50
N ARG A 73 9.28 -3.53 6.60
CA ARG A 73 8.40 -4.68 6.38
C ARG A 73 7.50 -4.39 5.19
N VAL A 74 7.50 -5.29 4.20
CA VAL A 74 6.76 -5.10 2.97
C VAL A 74 5.95 -6.35 2.59
N HIS A 75 4.86 -6.13 1.87
CA HIS A 75 4.31 -7.12 0.97
C HIS A 75 4.67 -6.77 -0.47
N TYR A 76 4.94 -7.77 -1.28
CA TYR A 76 5.27 -7.59 -2.69
C TYR A 76 4.76 -8.73 -3.55
N THR A 77 4.65 -8.45 -4.83
CA THR A 77 4.56 -9.45 -5.89
C THR A 77 5.43 -9.01 -7.06
N GLY A 78 6.18 -9.95 -7.63
CA GLY A 78 7.12 -9.72 -8.71
C GLY A 78 6.73 -10.49 -9.98
N TRP A 79 6.86 -9.81 -11.13
CA TRP A 79 6.59 -10.37 -12.45
C TRP A 79 7.72 -10.03 -13.43
N LEU A 80 7.86 -10.88 -14.43
CA LEU A 80 8.59 -10.57 -15.66
C LEU A 80 7.73 -9.66 -16.56
N THR A 81 8.35 -9.02 -17.55
CA THR A 81 7.62 -8.15 -18.51
C THR A 81 6.61 -8.87 -19.39
N ASN A 82 6.70 -10.19 -19.51
CA ASN A 82 5.70 -11.02 -20.16
C ASN A 82 4.49 -11.37 -19.29
N GLY A 83 4.43 -10.83 -18.05
CA GLY A 83 3.36 -11.06 -17.09
C GLY A 83 3.52 -12.31 -16.23
N LYS A 84 4.58 -13.12 -16.43
CA LYS A 84 4.83 -14.30 -15.60
C LYS A 84 5.24 -13.87 -14.19
N LYS A 85 4.43 -14.23 -13.20
CA LYS A 85 4.76 -14.05 -11.79
C LYS A 85 5.90 -15.00 -11.40
N PHE A 86 6.90 -14.50 -10.67
CA PHE A 86 8.03 -15.31 -10.21
C PHE A 86 8.13 -15.39 -8.69
N ASP A 87 7.56 -14.42 -7.97
CA ASP A 87 7.60 -14.43 -6.51
C ASP A 87 6.48 -13.55 -5.92
N SER A 88 6.00 -13.90 -4.71
CA SER A 88 4.99 -13.12 -3.98
C SER A 88 4.98 -13.45 -2.50
N SER A 89 5.24 -12.46 -1.66
CA SER A 89 5.06 -12.57 -0.21
C SER A 89 3.58 -12.63 0.17
N VAL A 90 2.70 -12.08 -0.66
CA VAL A 90 1.24 -12.13 -0.46
C VAL A 90 0.73 -13.56 -0.62
N ASP A 91 1.16 -14.25 -1.69
CA ASP A 91 0.80 -15.65 -1.93
C ASP A 91 1.38 -16.57 -0.85
N ALA A 92 2.60 -16.27 -0.37
CA ALA A 92 3.23 -16.99 0.73
C ALA A 92 2.58 -16.70 2.10
N GLY A 93 1.76 -15.64 2.20
CA GLY A 93 1.08 -15.27 3.44
C GLY A 93 1.98 -14.65 4.51
N THR A 94 3.24 -14.34 4.18
CA THR A 94 4.23 -13.81 5.13
C THR A 94 4.91 -12.58 4.56
N PRO A 95 4.84 -11.42 5.24
CA PRO A 95 5.59 -10.23 4.85
C PRO A 95 7.11 -10.48 4.86
N PHE A 96 7.79 -9.70 4.06
CA PHE A 96 9.25 -9.74 3.95
C PHE A 96 9.88 -8.54 4.66
N ASP A 97 10.89 -8.80 5.48
CA ASP A 97 11.63 -7.78 6.23
C ASP A 97 13.05 -7.66 5.66
N PHE A 98 13.54 -6.44 5.49
CA PHE A 98 14.94 -6.18 5.14
C PHE A 98 15.36 -4.79 5.64
N ARG A 99 16.68 -4.54 5.67
CA ARG A 99 17.25 -3.24 6.01
C ARG A 99 17.73 -2.52 4.74
N ILE A 100 17.21 -1.31 4.51
CA ILE A 100 17.58 -0.49 3.36
C ILE A 100 19.06 -0.07 3.48
N GLY A 101 19.81 -0.19 2.39
CA GLY A 101 21.23 0.19 2.30
C GLY A 101 22.20 -0.88 2.83
N ASN A 102 21.71 -2.08 3.17
CA ASN A 102 22.54 -3.15 3.73
C ASN A 102 22.93 -4.24 2.71
N GLY A 103 22.49 -4.10 1.46
CA GLY A 103 22.77 -5.09 0.40
C GLY A 103 22.03 -6.42 0.58
N GLU A 104 20.95 -6.44 1.36
CA GLU A 104 20.14 -7.63 1.61
C GLU A 104 19.20 -7.95 0.43
N VAL A 105 18.95 -6.96 -0.44
CA VAL A 105 18.04 -7.04 -1.59
C VAL A 105 18.70 -6.47 -2.84
N ILE A 106 18.09 -6.68 -4.01
CA ILE A 106 18.57 -6.11 -5.27
C ILE A 106 18.59 -4.57 -5.21
N ARG A 107 19.52 -3.95 -5.94
CA ARG A 107 19.72 -2.50 -5.91
C ARG A 107 18.46 -1.71 -6.25
N GLY A 108 17.63 -2.21 -7.16
CA GLY A 108 16.37 -1.58 -7.51
C GLY A 108 15.38 -1.49 -6.33
N TRP A 109 15.47 -2.41 -5.38
CA TRP A 109 14.68 -2.36 -4.14
C TRP A 109 15.28 -1.40 -3.12
N GLU A 110 16.59 -1.42 -2.94
CA GLU A 110 17.28 -0.47 -2.04
C GLU A 110 16.92 0.97 -2.40
N GLU A 111 16.93 1.28 -3.69
CA GLU A 111 16.58 2.60 -4.21
C GLU A 111 15.07 2.83 -4.24
N GLY A 112 14.30 1.84 -4.69
CA GLY A 112 12.87 2.01 -4.96
C GLY A 112 11.98 2.02 -3.73
N VAL A 113 12.38 1.37 -2.63
CA VAL A 113 11.62 1.36 -1.37
C VAL A 113 11.98 2.56 -0.50
N ALA A 114 13.21 3.08 -0.63
CA ALA A 114 13.58 4.32 0.02
C ALA A 114 12.64 5.47 -0.39
N GLY A 115 12.23 6.28 0.59
CA GLY A 115 11.28 7.37 0.39
C GLY A 115 9.81 6.97 0.38
N MET A 116 9.46 5.68 0.38
CA MET A 116 8.08 5.26 0.59
C MET A 116 7.61 5.60 2.01
N ARG A 117 6.32 5.83 2.16
CA ARG A 117 5.69 5.97 3.48
C ARG A 117 4.89 4.71 3.82
N VAL A 118 4.84 4.37 5.09
CA VAL A 118 3.99 3.28 5.60
C VAL A 118 2.55 3.46 5.13
N ARG A 119 1.92 2.38 4.69
CA ARG A 119 0.64 2.26 3.99
C ARG A 119 0.70 2.70 2.51
N GLY A 120 1.87 3.09 2.00
CA GLY A 120 2.08 3.37 0.58
C GLY A 120 2.14 2.09 -0.25
N LYS A 121 1.80 2.21 -1.53
CA LYS A 121 1.99 1.18 -2.55
C LYS A 121 2.70 1.81 -3.74
N ARG A 122 3.77 1.18 -4.20
CA ARG A 122 4.61 1.63 -5.31
C ARG A 122 4.84 0.48 -6.28
N GLN A 123 4.78 0.77 -7.57
CA GLN A 123 5.27 -0.16 -8.58
C GLN A 123 6.70 0.22 -8.95
N LEU A 124 7.57 -0.77 -9.03
CA LEU A 124 8.95 -0.63 -9.46
C LEU A 124 9.13 -1.36 -10.80
N ARG A 125 9.76 -0.70 -11.76
CA ARG A 125 10.28 -1.32 -12.98
C ARG A 125 11.79 -1.25 -12.93
N ILE A 126 12.40 -2.41 -12.73
CA ILE A 126 13.81 -2.56 -12.39
C ILE A 126 14.55 -3.12 -13.60
N PRO A 127 15.49 -2.36 -14.20
CA PRO A 127 16.31 -2.86 -15.28
C PRO A 127 17.29 -3.94 -14.79
N PRO A 128 17.87 -4.76 -15.68
CA PRO A 128 18.77 -5.84 -15.29
C PRO A 128 19.91 -5.42 -14.37
N ASP A 129 20.54 -4.28 -14.63
CA ASP A 129 21.70 -3.77 -13.87
C ASP A 129 21.36 -3.45 -12.40
N LEU A 130 20.10 -3.23 -12.09
CA LEU A 130 19.58 -3.02 -10.73
C LEU A 130 18.88 -4.24 -10.17
N GLY A 131 18.83 -5.32 -10.94
CA GLY A 131 18.21 -6.59 -10.58
C GLY A 131 19.20 -7.74 -10.57
N TYR A 132 18.97 -8.75 -11.39
CA TYR A 132 19.78 -9.96 -11.45
C TYR A 132 20.75 -10.02 -12.64
N GLY A 133 20.89 -8.93 -13.38
CA GLY A 133 21.93 -8.74 -14.42
C GLY A 133 21.86 -9.73 -15.57
N SER A 134 23.03 -9.94 -16.18
CA SER A 134 23.21 -10.84 -17.34
C SER A 134 23.06 -12.32 -17.01
N GLU A 135 23.10 -12.70 -15.75
CA GLU A 135 23.00 -14.12 -15.34
C GLU A 135 21.58 -14.53 -14.96
N GLY A 136 20.74 -13.59 -14.52
CA GLY A 136 19.43 -13.89 -13.95
C GLY A 136 19.57 -14.72 -12.66
N THR A 137 18.66 -15.67 -12.44
CA THR A 137 18.75 -16.65 -11.35
C THR A 137 19.01 -18.02 -11.94
N PRO A 138 20.27 -18.50 -11.96
CA PRO A 138 20.61 -19.79 -12.55
C PRO A 138 19.77 -20.93 -11.95
N GLY A 139 19.04 -21.65 -12.80
CA GLY A 139 18.08 -22.68 -12.36
C GLY A 139 16.79 -22.14 -11.75
N GLY A 140 16.64 -20.84 -11.62
CA GLY A 140 15.47 -20.17 -11.09
C GLY A 140 14.56 -19.56 -12.16
N PRO A 141 13.54 -18.79 -11.73
CA PRO A 141 12.50 -18.29 -12.63
C PRO A 141 12.87 -17.04 -13.42
N ILE A 142 13.98 -16.35 -13.10
CA ILE A 142 14.36 -15.07 -13.72
C ILE A 142 15.43 -15.33 -14.77
N PRO A 143 15.14 -15.05 -16.07
CA PRO A 143 16.10 -15.25 -17.15
C PRO A 143 17.20 -14.19 -17.15
N PRO A 144 18.29 -14.41 -17.90
CA PRO A 144 19.29 -13.38 -18.17
C PRO A 144 18.71 -12.09 -18.72
N ASN A 145 19.28 -10.95 -18.28
CA ASN A 145 18.89 -9.60 -18.73
C ASN A 145 17.41 -9.27 -18.57
N ALA A 146 16.76 -9.81 -17.52
CA ALA A 146 15.35 -9.57 -17.26
C ALA A 146 15.11 -8.19 -16.64
N THR A 147 14.16 -7.46 -17.20
CA THR A 147 13.52 -6.34 -16.51
C THR A 147 12.43 -6.89 -15.59
N LEU A 148 12.41 -6.45 -14.35
CA LEU A 148 11.48 -6.91 -13.33
C LEU A 148 10.43 -5.85 -13.03
N ILE A 149 9.21 -6.30 -12.75
CA ILE A 149 8.12 -5.45 -12.28
C ILE A 149 7.71 -5.93 -10.89
N PHE A 150 7.68 -5.03 -9.92
CA PHE A 150 7.21 -5.32 -8.57
C PHE A 150 6.13 -4.34 -8.16
N ASP A 151 5.04 -4.84 -7.61
CA ASP A 151 4.15 -4.06 -6.76
C ASP A 151 4.59 -4.25 -5.31
N VAL A 152 4.97 -3.17 -4.64
CA VAL A 152 5.46 -3.18 -3.25
C VAL A 152 4.54 -2.36 -2.38
N GLN A 153 4.11 -2.91 -1.25
CA GLN A 153 3.36 -2.21 -0.21
C GLN A 153 4.20 -2.13 1.05
N LEU A 154 4.46 -0.93 1.55
CA LEU A 154 5.18 -0.72 2.80
C LEU A 154 4.22 -0.83 3.98
N LEU A 155 4.47 -1.83 4.83
CA LEU A 155 3.64 -2.15 5.99
C LEU A 155 4.15 -1.49 7.27
N GLY A 156 5.47 -1.37 7.42
CA GLY A 156 6.09 -0.81 8.62
C GLY A 156 7.54 -0.40 8.40
N VAL A 157 8.01 0.50 9.28
CA VAL A 157 9.39 0.96 9.42
C VAL A 157 9.79 0.77 10.88
N GLN A 158 11.01 0.26 11.13
CA GLN A 158 11.59 0.02 12.46
C GLN A 158 13.00 0.61 12.55
#